data_cb7629f4928fac01dd891464841c464c
#
_entry.id   cb7629f4928fac01dd891464841c464c
#
_cell.length_a   1.000
_cell.length_b   1.000
_cell.length_c   1.000
_cell.angle_alpha   90.00
_cell.angle_beta   90.00
_cell.angle_gamma   90.00
#
_symmetry.space_group_name_H-M   'P 1'
#
loop_
_entity.id
_entity.type
_entity.pdbx_description
1 polymer ?
#
loop_
_entity_poly.entity_id
_entity_poly.type
_entity_poly.pdbx_seq_one_letter_code
_entity_poly.pdbx_strand_id
1 'polypeptide(L)'
;MKRRTGTQKTDPAASRYPEYTMTTSGNHRLRVAVYCGSSNGNNPAFAAEARTLGAALAAAGIGLVYGGAGIGLMGAVADAALAGGAEVIGVLPHLLNEKEIAHTRLTALETVPTMHERKARMAELADAFIALPGGYGTLEEVLEAVTWAQLRLHAKPCILVNTANYWDGLLTFLDSAVNAGFLKAKYRDLLRAVPSAADAVELIAAHANALVSD
;
A
#
# COMPACT_ATOMS: atom_id res chain seq x y z
N MET A 1 42.70 -15.65 -39.44
CA MET A 1 41.61 -16.00 -38.52
C MET A 1 41.75 -15.11 -37.30
N LYS A 2 41.06 -13.93 -37.27
CA LYS A 2 41.14 -12.93 -36.19
C LYS A 2 39.84 -13.01 -35.39
N ARG A 3 39.92 -13.43 -34.13
CA ARG A 3 38.79 -13.42 -33.18
C ARG A 3 38.52 -11.96 -32.76
N ARG A 4 37.33 -11.45 -33.01
CA ARG A 4 36.83 -10.19 -32.45
C ARG A 4 36.30 -10.45 -31.04
N THR A 5 36.96 -9.92 -30.04
CA THR A 5 36.46 -9.80 -28.67
C THR A 5 35.50 -8.62 -28.63
N GLY A 6 34.20 -8.90 -28.49
CA GLY A 6 33.17 -7.88 -28.25
C GLY A 6 33.22 -7.46 -26.79
N THR A 7 33.67 -6.24 -26.55
CA THR A 7 33.47 -5.57 -25.24
C THR A 7 32.00 -5.18 -25.11
N GLN A 8 31.28 -5.84 -24.21
CA GLN A 8 29.95 -5.37 -23.72
C GLN A 8 30.16 -4.01 -23.06
N LYS A 9 29.55 -2.96 -23.64
CA LYS A 9 29.40 -1.67 -22.97
C LYS A 9 28.37 -1.86 -21.87
N THR A 10 28.81 -1.82 -20.62
CA THR A 10 27.93 -1.68 -19.44
C THR A 10 27.33 -0.29 -19.46
N ASP A 11 26.00 -0.22 -19.44
CA ASP A 11 25.23 1.02 -19.33
C ASP A 11 25.45 1.64 -17.94
N PRO A 12 26.04 2.85 -17.82
CA PRO A 12 26.31 3.47 -16.54
C PRO A 12 25.05 4.00 -15.83
N ALA A 13 23.86 3.89 -16.43
CA ALA A 13 22.58 4.33 -15.85
C ALA A 13 21.88 3.25 -15.01
N ALA A 14 22.33 1.98 -15.07
CA ALA A 14 21.66 0.86 -14.39
C ALA A 14 21.92 0.77 -12.86
N SER A 15 22.74 1.65 -12.28
CA SER A 15 23.26 1.48 -10.91
C SER A 15 22.84 2.56 -9.90
N ARG A 16 21.79 3.34 -10.13
CA ARG A 16 21.41 4.43 -9.20
C ARG A 16 20.27 4.11 -8.24
N TYR A 17 19.61 2.97 -8.39
CA TYR A 17 18.53 2.56 -7.47
C TYR A 17 18.88 1.17 -6.95
N PRO A 18 18.82 0.93 -5.64
CA PRO A 18 18.97 -0.42 -5.11
C PRO A 18 17.90 -1.30 -5.76
N GLU A 19 18.33 -2.41 -6.37
CA GLU A 19 17.41 -3.47 -6.75
C GLU A 19 16.65 -3.85 -5.48
N TYR A 20 15.33 -3.65 -5.49
CA TYR A 20 14.47 -4.07 -4.38
C TYR A 20 14.38 -5.60 -4.41
N THR A 21 15.38 -6.23 -3.80
CA THR A 21 15.30 -7.63 -3.45
C THR A 21 14.54 -7.71 -2.13
N MET A 22 13.34 -8.31 -2.15
CA MET A 22 12.74 -8.79 -0.90
C MET A 22 13.79 -9.69 -0.22
N THR A 23 14.33 -9.26 0.90
CA THR A 23 15.17 -10.12 1.72
C THR A 23 14.27 -11.16 2.36
N THR A 24 14.13 -12.31 1.73
CA THR A 24 13.56 -13.51 2.33
C THR A 24 14.54 -14.07 3.37
N SER A 25 14.88 -13.28 4.37
CA SER A 25 15.46 -13.83 5.60
C SER A 25 14.32 -14.52 6.34
N GLY A 26 14.50 -15.77 6.74
CA GLY A 26 13.52 -16.74 7.21
C GLY A 26 12.59 -16.37 8.39
N ASN A 27 12.28 -15.09 8.59
CA ASN A 27 11.33 -14.61 9.59
C ASN A 27 10.69 -13.25 9.20
N HIS A 28 10.64 -12.89 7.89
CA HIS A 28 9.99 -11.65 7.47
C HIS A 28 8.46 -11.83 7.54
N ARG A 29 7.82 -11.10 8.45
CA ARG A 29 6.36 -11.05 8.52
C ARG A 29 5.85 -10.12 7.42
N LEU A 30 5.00 -10.63 6.53
CA LEU A 30 4.34 -9.84 5.49
C LEU A 30 3.55 -8.68 6.12
N ARG A 31 3.68 -7.47 5.59
CA ARG A 31 2.98 -6.27 6.04
C ARG A 31 2.33 -5.53 4.89
N VAL A 32 1.19 -4.94 5.15
CA VAL A 32 0.42 -4.16 4.17
C VAL A 32 0.24 -2.73 4.65
N ALA A 33 0.61 -1.75 3.81
CA ALA A 33 0.25 -0.37 4.05
C ALA A 33 -1.20 -0.12 3.62
N VAL A 34 -2.01 0.42 4.54
CA VAL A 34 -3.41 0.74 4.26
C VAL A 34 -3.62 2.25 4.30
N TYR A 35 -4.05 2.80 3.18
CA TYR A 35 -4.45 4.19 2.99
C TYR A 35 -5.96 4.30 3.04
N CYS A 36 -6.51 5.16 3.88
CA CYS A 36 -7.96 5.31 4.03
C CYS A 36 -8.33 6.65 4.67
N GLY A 37 -9.63 6.95 4.68
CA GLY A 37 -10.15 8.18 5.24
C GLY A 37 -9.96 8.31 6.74
N SER A 38 -9.65 9.53 7.22
CA SER A 38 -9.71 9.92 8.64
C SER A 38 -11.14 10.15 9.15
N SER A 39 -12.15 9.98 8.30
CA SER A 39 -13.57 9.94 8.61
C SER A 39 -14.18 8.62 8.17
N ASN A 40 -15.39 8.28 8.69
CA ASN A 40 -16.10 7.06 8.29
C ASN A 40 -16.83 7.19 6.94
N GLY A 41 -16.93 8.41 6.41
CA GLY A 41 -17.83 8.69 5.29
C GLY A 41 -19.32 8.60 5.72
N ASN A 42 -20.21 8.74 4.74
CA ASN A 42 -21.66 8.72 4.96
C ASN A 42 -22.33 7.37 4.67
N ASN A 43 -21.56 6.39 4.11
CA ASN A 43 -22.05 5.04 3.88
C ASN A 43 -21.47 4.09 4.94
N PRO A 44 -22.32 3.42 5.76
CA PRO A 44 -21.87 2.50 6.81
C PRO A 44 -21.06 1.30 6.27
N ALA A 45 -21.20 0.95 5.00
CA ALA A 45 -20.43 -0.09 4.35
C ALA A 45 -18.91 0.20 4.39
N PHE A 46 -18.48 1.45 4.33
CA PHE A 46 -17.07 1.81 4.36
C PHE A 46 -16.40 1.40 5.67
N ALA A 47 -17.01 1.74 6.80
CA ALA A 47 -16.48 1.36 8.10
C ALA A 47 -16.61 -0.16 8.37
N ALA A 48 -17.64 -0.82 7.83
CA ALA A 48 -17.77 -2.27 7.89
C ALA A 48 -16.62 -2.94 7.13
N GLU A 49 -16.33 -2.49 5.89
CA GLU A 49 -15.26 -3.03 5.08
C GLU A 49 -13.87 -2.79 5.69
N ALA A 50 -13.64 -1.63 6.31
CA ALA A 50 -12.40 -1.35 7.03
C ALA A 50 -12.18 -2.35 8.18
N ARG A 51 -13.22 -2.67 8.95
CA ARG A 51 -13.15 -3.71 9.99
C ARG A 51 -12.92 -5.10 9.41
N THR A 52 -13.59 -5.42 8.29
CA THR A 52 -13.40 -6.70 7.58
C THR A 52 -11.96 -6.84 7.11
N LEU A 53 -11.37 -5.76 6.55
CA LEU A 53 -9.97 -5.78 6.14
C LEU A 53 -9.02 -6.02 7.31
N GLY A 54 -9.21 -5.31 8.43
CA GLY A 54 -8.36 -5.50 9.61
C GLY A 54 -8.42 -6.93 10.16
N ALA A 55 -9.62 -7.51 10.26
CA ALA A 55 -9.81 -8.89 10.68
C ALA A 55 -9.22 -9.90 9.69
N ALA A 56 -9.36 -9.68 8.37
CA ALA A 56 -8.80 -10.56 7.34
C ALA A 56 -7.27 -10.54 7.33
N LEU A 57 -6.64 -9.37 7.49
CA LEU A 57 -5.19 -9.24 7.64
C LEU A 57 -4.70 -10.04 8.85
N ALA A 58 -5.37 -9.89 9.99
CA ALA A 58 -5.02 -10.62 11.21
C ALA A 58 -5.14 -12.15 11.02
N ALA A 59 -6.24 -12.62 10.44
CA ALA A 59 -6.47 -14.03 10.16
C ALA A 59 -5.41 -14.63 9.21
N ALA A 60 -4.91 -13.83 8.27
CA ALA A 60 -3.84 -14.22 7.35
C ALA A 60 -2.41 -14.09 7.95
N GLY A 61 -2.26 -13.62 9.19
CA GLY A 61 -0.96 -13.38 9.82
C GLY A 61 -0.20 -12.19 9.23
N ILE A 62 -0.89 -11.30 8.52
CA ILE A 62 -0.32 -10.12 7.84
C ILE A 62 -0.37 -8.92 8.79
N GLY A 63 0.76 -8.20 8.92
CA GLY A 63 0.84 -6.98 9.68
C GLY A 63 0.22 -5.78 8.96
N LEU A 64 -0.31 -4.82 9.73
CA LEU A 64 -0.87 -3.57 9.23
C LEU A 64 0.12 -2.43 9.43
N VAL A 65 0.41 -1.66 8.39
CA VAL A 65 1.08 -0.36 8.44
C VAL A 65 0.08 0.71 8.01
N TYR A 66 -0.07 1.80 8.76
CA TYR A 66 -1.06 2.82 8.43
C TYR A 66 -0.73 4.20 9.01
N GLY A 67 -1.59 5.17 8.82
CA GLY A 67 -1.37 6.56 9.22
C GLY A 67 -1.38 6.88 10.71
N GLY A 68 -1.55 5.89 11.60
CA GLY A 68 -1.40 6.06 13.05
C GLY A 68 -2.59 6.69 13.79
N ALA A 69 -3.65 7.15 13.10
CA ALA A 69 -4.79 7.81 13.75
C ALA A 69 -5.83 6.81 14.28
N GLY A 70 -6.42 7.11 15.45
CA GLY A 70 -7.47 6.32 16.06
C GLY A 70 -8.88 6.65 15.62
N ILE A 71 -9.09 7.40 14.54
CA ILE A 71 -10.38 7.92 14.08
C ILE A 71 -10.72 7.44 12.67
N GLY A 72 -11.99 7.49 12.30
CA GLY A 72 -12.49 7.17 10.98
C GLY A 72 -12.21 5.73 10.54
N LEU A 73 -11.99 5.53 9.25
CA LEU A 73 -11.64 4.20 8.71
C LEU A 73 -10.27 3.74 9.21
N MET A 74 -9.34 4.66 9.49
CA MET A 74 -8.04 4.36 10.09
C MET A 74 -8.19 3.66 11.44
N GLY A 75 -8.98 4.22 12.35
CA GLY A 75 -9.27 3.57 13.64
C GLY A 75 -10.00 2.24 13.47
N ALA A 76 -10.96 2.16 12.55
CA ALA A 76 -11.74 0.95 12.32
C ALA A 76 -10.88 -0.24 11.84
N VAL A 77 -9.96 -0.02 10.89
CA VAL A 77 -9.07 -1.08 10.40
C VAL A 77 -8.04 -1.48 11.45
N ALA A 78 -7.46 -0.51 12.17
CA ALA A 78 -6.45 -0.77 13.19
C ALA A 78 -7.04 -1.53 14.39
N ASP A 79 -8.20 -1.12 14.91
CA ASP A 79 -8.89 -1.81 16.01
C ASP A 79 -9.22 -3.26 15.66
N ALA A 80 -9.71 -3.52 14.44
CA ALA A 80 -10.05 -4.87 14.00
C ALA A 80 -8.80 -5.74 13.82
N ALA A 81 -7.72 -5.20 13.29
CA ALA A 81 -6.44 -5.89 13.15
C ALA A 81 -5.85 -6.26 14.52
N LEU A 82 -5.85 -5.31 15.47
CA LEU A 82 -5.39 -5.54 16.85
C LEU A 82 -6.24 -6.59 17.57
N ALA A 83 -7.57 -6.52 17.42
CA ALA A 83 -8.48 -7.50 18.03
C ALA A 83 -8.23 -8.92 17.52
N GLY A 84 -7.79 -9.08 16.26
CA GLY A 84 -7.39 -10.35 15.68
C GLY A 84 -5.94 -10.76 15.98
N GLY A 85 -5.17 -9.97 16.74
CA GLY A 85 -3.78 -10.26 17.13
C GLY A 85 -2.73 -9.94 16.06
N ALA A 86 -3.08 -9.13 15.05
CA ALA A 86 -2.10 -8.66 14.08
C ALA A 86 -1.12 -7.65 14.69
N GLU A 87 0.09 -7.59 14.15
CA GLU A 87 1.00 -6.46 14.36
C GLU A 87 0.43 -5.22 13.67
N VAL A 88 0.33 -4.10 14.39
CA VAL A 88 -0.15 -2.83 13.83
C VAL A 88 0.85 -1.73 14.10
N ILE A 89 1.42 -1.17 13.03
CA ILE A 89 2.38 -0.09 13.06
C ILE A 89 1.76 1.18 12.53
N GLY A 90 1.67 2.21 13.36
CA GLY A 90 1.27 3.55 12.95
C GLY A 90 2.50 4.39 12.57
N VAL A 91 2.41 5.16 11.49
CA VAL A 91 3.45 6.15 11.13
C VAL A 91 2.81 7.53 11.12
N LEU A 92 3.22 8.40 12.02
CA LEU A 92 2.57 9.69 12.27
C LEU A 92 3.58 10.85 12.29
N PRO A 93 3.34 11.94 11.56
CA PRO A 93 4.15 13.14 11.68
C PRO A 93 3.98 13.81 13.04
N HIS A 94 5.05 14.40 13.59
CA HIS A 94 5.02 15.10 14.88
C HIS A 94 3.87 16.10 14.99
N LEU A 95 3.61 16.88 13.93
CA LEU A 95 2.53 17.87 13.88
C LEU A 95 1.13 17.26 14.13
N LEU A 96 0.90 16.02 13.69
CA LEU A 96 -0.39 15.34 13.88
C LEU A 96 -0.47 14.62 15.23
N ASN A 97 0.65 14.22 15.80
CA ASN A 97 0.71 13.64 17.13
C ASN A 97 0.27 14.67 18.20
N GLU A 98 0.68 15.93 18.04
CA GLU A 98 0.30 17.03 18.93
C GLU A 98 -1.22 17.32 18.94
N LYS A 99 -1.97 16.87 17.92
CA LYS A 99 -3.43 17.03 17.85
C LYS A 99 -4.22 15.92 18.54
N GLU A 100 -3.56 15.06 19.32
CA GLU A 100 -4.18 13.95 20.06
C GLU A 100 -5.01 12.97 19.22
N ILE A 101 -4.70 12.84 17.92
CA ILE A 101 -5.39 11.91 17.03
C ILE A 101 -4.72 10.54 16.95
N ALA A 102 -3.56 10.37 17.59
CA ALA A 102 -2.81 9.13 17.59
C ALA A 102 -3.60 8.00 18.26
N HIS A 103 -3.52 6.82 17.67
CA HIS A 103 -4.12 5.62 18.27
C HIS A 103 -3.29 5.14 19.46
N THR A 104 -3.92 4.85 20.60
CA THR A 104 -3.23 4.61 21.89
C THR A 104 -2.82 3.16 22.15
N ARG A 105 -3.28 2.20 21.32
CA ARG A 105 -3.11 0.75 21.57
C ARG A 105 -2.31 0.02 20.50
N LEU A 106 -1.54 0.72 19.68
CA LEU A 106 -0.77 0.13 18.59
C LEU A 106 0.34 -0.77 19.11
N THR A 107 0.77 -1.74 18.27
CA THR A 107 1.97 -2.52 18.52
C THR A 107 3.21 -1.61 18.52
N ALA A 108 3.26 -0.67 17.56
CA ALA A 108 4.27 0.38 17.49
C ALA A 108 3.70 1.66 16.90
N LEU A 109 4.16 2.81 17.38
CA LEU A 109 3.91 4.11 16.77
C LEU A 109 5.26 4.75 16.44
N GLU A 110 5.52 4.93 15.16
CA GLU A 110 6.70 5.63 14.67
C GLU A 110 6.33 7.09 14.39
N THR A 111 7.08 8.02 14.97
CA THR A 111 6.91 9.45 14.71
C THR A 111 8.00 9.93 13.76
N VAL A 112 7.63 10.72 12.78
CA VAL A 112 8.51 11.24 11.73
C VAL A 112 8.38 12.76 11.61
N PRO A 113 9.42 13.46 11.11
CA PRO A 113 9.40 14.92 11.02
C PRO A 113 8.38 15.46 10.01
N THR A 114 8.24 14.82 8.85
CA THR A 114 7.49 15.36 7.71
C THR A 114 6.49 14.37 7.12
N MET A 115 5.54 14.88 6.33
CA MET A 115 4.60 14.04 5.56
C MET A 115 5.32 13.20 4.49
N HIS A 116 6.42 13.69 3.91
CA HIS A 116 7.21 12.92 2.95
C HIS A 116 7.88 11.71 3.60
N GLU A 117 8.52 11.92 4.76
CA GLU A 117 9.13 10.84 5.52
C GLU A 117 8.10 9.81 5.99
N ARG A 118 6.89 10.25 6.36
CA ARG A 118 5.79 9.35 6.70
C ARG A 118 5.48 8.39 5.55
N LYS A 119 5.26 8.90 4.35
CA LYS A 119 4.92 8.09 3.18
C LYS A 119 6.06 7.15 2.79
N ALA A 120 7.30 7.67 2.77
CA ALA A 120 8.49 6.85 2.52
C ALA A 120 8.59 5.72 3.55
N ARG A 121 8.42 6.02 4.84
CA ARG A 121 8.51 5.03 5.91
C ARG A 121 7.40 3.98 5.84
N MET A 122 6.16 4.37 5.55
CA MET A 122 5.07 3.42 5.32
C MET A 122 5.38 2.49 4.14
N ALA A 123 5.93 3.04 3.07
CA ALA A 123 6.31 2.25 1.90
C ALA A 123 7.48 1.30 2.17
N GLU A 124 8.47 1.70 2.97
CA GLU A 124 9.58 0.83 3.37
C GLU A 124 9.11 -0.38 4.20
N LEU A 125 8.19 -0.15 5.14
CA LEU A 125 7.69 -1.16 6.06
C LEU A 125 6.75 -2.18 5.40
N ALA A 126 6.13 -1.84 4.28
CA ALA A 126 5.08 -2.62 3.66
C ALA A 126 5.56 -3.44 2.46
N ASP A 127 4.92 -4.56 2.20
CA ASP A 127 5.14 -5.45 1.06
C ASP A 127 4.05 -5.29 -0.02
N ALA A 128 2.94 -4.63 0.33
CA ALA A 128 1.84 -4.30 -0.57
C ALA A 128 1.09 -3.06 -0.07
N PHE A 129 0.28 -2.46 -0.93
CA PHE A 129 -0.53 -1.28 -0.65
C PHE A 129 -2.00 -1.56 -0.90
N ILE A 130 -2.86 -1.20 0.05
CA ILE A 130 -4.31 -1.22 -0.10
C ILE A 130 -4.86 0.18 0.15
N ALA A 131 -5.78 0.64 -0.70
CA ALA A 131 -6.58 1.82 -0.44
C ALA A 131 -8.05 1.46 -0.24
N LEU A 132 -8.60 1.82 0.93
CA LEU A 132 -10.01 1.90 1.22
C LEU A 132 -10.56 3.28 0.82
N PRO A 133 -11.88 3.51 0.81
CA PRO A 133 -12.44 4.84 0.58
C PRO A 133 -11.78 5.94 1.43
N GLY A 134 -11.55 7.10 0.82
CA GLY A 134 -10.91 8.23 1.49
C GLY A 134 -10.85 9.49 0.63
N GLY A 135 -10.28 10.56 1.16
CA GLY A 135 -10.19 11.85 0.49
C GLY A 135 -8.86 12.06 -0.25
N TYR A 136 -8.45 13.33 -0.33
CA TYR A 136 -7.23 13.75 -1.03
C TYR A 136 -5.97 13.05 -0.51
N GLY A 137 -5.82 12.86 0.81
CA GLY A 137 -4.65 12.17 1.37
C GLY A 137 -4.56 10.73 0.88
N THR A 138 -5.69 10.00 0.89
CA THR A 138 -5.74 8.63 0.40
C THR A 138 -5.42 8.52 -1.09
N LEU A 139 -5.96 9.44 -1.90
CA LEU A 139 -5.65 9.52 -3.34
C LEU A 139 -4.18 9.81 -3.58
N GLU A 140 -3.62 10.75 -2.87
CA GLU A 140 -2.23 11.16 -2.99
C GLU A 140 -1.28 10.02 -2.61
N GLU A 141 -1.54 9.33 -1.50
CA GLU A 141 -0.75 8.21 -1.02
C GLU A 141 -0.77 7.01 -1.99
N VAL A 142 -1.94 6.62 -2.49
CA VAL A 142 -2.04 5.48 -3.42
C VAL A 142 -1.47 5.80 -4.80
N LEU A 143 -1.69 7.01 -5.32
CA LEU A 143 -1.16 7.41 -6.62
C LEU A 143 0.35 7.60 -6.58
N GLU A 144 0.93 8.02 -5.46
CA GLU A 144 2.38 8.04 -5.26
C GLU A 144 2.95 6.62 -5.28
N ALA A 145 2.36 5.67 -4.55
CA ALA A 145 2.78 4.27 -4.56
C ALA A 145 2.74 3.68 -5.99
N VAL A 146 1.65 3.91 -6.73
CA VAL A 146 1.54 3.47 -8.14
C VAL A 146 2.58 4.14 -9.04
N THR A 147 2.84 5.43 -8.82
CA THR A 147 3.86 6.16 -9.58
C THR A 147 5.25 5.57 -9.33
N TRP A 148 5.58 5.23 -8.09
CA TRP A 148 6.85 4.57 -7.76
C TRP A 148 6.95 3.18 -8.39
N ALA A 149 5.86 2.41 -8.45
CA ALA A 149 5.81 1.14 -9.18
C ALA A 149 6.04 1.35 -10.69
N GLN A 150 5.39 2.36 -11.29
CA GLN A 150 5.60 2.73 -12.70
C GLN A 150 7.07 3.09 -13.00
N LEU A 151 7.72 3.78 -12.06
CA LEU A 151 9.14 4.16 -12.14
C LEU A 151 10.10 3.01 -11.79
N ARG A 152 9.57 1.82 -11.44
CA ARG A 152 10.33 0.64 -11.02
C ARG A 152 11.14 0.85 -9.73
N LEU A 153 10.67 1.72 -8.85
CA LEU A 153 11.25 1.87 -7.51
C LEU A 153 10.81 0.74 -6.57
N HIS A 154 9.74 0.04 -6.90
CA HIS A 154 9.29 -1.21 -6.30
C HIS A 154 8.39 -2.01 -7.25
N ALA A 155 8.13 -3.28 -6.89
CA ALA A 155 7.20 -4.17 -7.60
C ALA A 155 6.01 -4.60 -6.72
N LYS A 156 5.76 -3.89 -5.61
CA LYS A 156 4.72 -4.21 -4.63
C LYS A 156 3.33 -4.00 -5.22
N PRO A 157 2.35 -4.90 -4.98
CA PRO A 157 0.97 -4.74 -5.42
C PRO A 157 0.32 -3.46 -4.87
N CYS A 158 -0.43 -2.74 -5.72
CA CYS A 158 -1.25 -1.60 -5.33
C CYS A 158 -2.73 -1.92 -5.62
N ILE A 159 -3.57 -1.93 -4.59
CA ILE A 159 -4.94 -2.47 -4.65
C ILE A 159 -5.93 -1.43 -4.11
N LEU A 160 -7.02 -1.20 -4.87
CA LEU A 160 -8.20 -0.47 -4.40
C LEU A 160 -9.27 -1.48 -3.95
N VAL A 161 -9.77 -1.36 -2.73
CA VAL A 161 -10.99 -2.06 -2.32
C VAL A 161 -12.18 -1.18 -2.69
N ASN A 162 -12.92 -1.59 -3.72
CA ASN A 162 -13.96 -0.78 -4.36
C ASN A 162 -15.33 -0.93 -3.69
N THR A 163 -15.35 -0.78 -2.38
CA THR A 163 -16.57 -0.87 -1.56
C THR A 163 -17.63 0.10 -2.05
N ALA A 164 -18.82 -0.42 -2.35
CA ALA A 164 -19.96 0.35 -2.85
C ALA A 164 -19.62 1.21 -4.10
N ASN A 165 -18.73 0.72 -4.96
CA ASN A 165 -18.31 1.38 -6.21
C ASN A 165 -17.65 2.76 -6.00
N TYR A 166 -17.05 2.96 -4.83
CA TYR A 166 -16.47 4.25 -4.45
C TYR A 166 -15.38 4.72 -5.43
N TRP A 167 -14.59 3.81 -5.97
CA TRP A 167 -13.46 4.12 -6.84
C TRP A 167 -13.80 4.16 -8.34
N ASP A 168 -15.06 3.91 -8.75
CA ASP A 168 -15.45 3.85 -10.17
C ASP A 168 -15.09 5.14 -10.92
N GLY A 169 -15.28 6.30 -10.29
CA GLY A 169 -14.93 7.58 -10.90
C GLY A 169 -13.42 7.72 -11.18
N LEU A 170 -12.57 7.25 -10.26
CA LEU A 170 -11.12 7.21 -10.45
C LEU A 170 -10.71 6.23 -11.55
N LEU A 171 -11.30 5.03 -11.55
CA LEU A 171 -11.01 4.01 -12.55
C LEU A 171 -11.39 4.50 -13.95
N THR A 172 -12.56 5.12 -14.10
CA THR A 172 -13.01 5.73 -15.35
C THR A 172 -12.08 6.85 -15.81
N PHE A 173 -11.60 7.69 -14.88
CA PHE A 173 -10.64 8.74 -15.22
C PHE A 173 -9.31 8.15 -15.72
N LEU A 174 -8.78 7.11 -15.05
CA LEU A 174 -7.55 6.45 -15.47
C LEU A 174 -7.67 5.78 -16.83
N ASP A 175 -8.83 5.17 -17.14
CA ASP A 175 -9.12 4.59 -18.45
C ASP A 175 -9.20 5.69 -19.52
N SER A 176 -9.76 6.85 -19.19
CA SER A 176 -9.77 8.03 -20.07
C SER A 176 -8.34 8.54 -20.33
N ALA A 177 -7.46 8.51 -19.33
CA ALA A 177 -6.06 8.89 -19.49
C ALA A 177 -5.29 7.94 -20.40
N VAL A 178 -5.62 6.63 -20.39
CA VAL A 178 -5.10 5.66 -21.37
C VAL A 178 -5.56 6.00 -22.77
N ASN A 179 -6.85 6.23 -22.96
CA ASN A 179 -7.46 6.57 -24.26
C ASN A 179 -6.90 7.88 -24.82
N ALA A 180 -6.60 8.85 -23.95
CA ALA A 180 -6.00 10.13 -24.32
C ALA A 180 -4.46 10.05 -24.54
N GLY A 181 -3.83 8.90 -24.30
CA GLY A 181 -2.39 8.68 -24.53
C GLY A 181 -1.47 9.22 -23.42
N PHE A 182 -2.01 9.69 -22.28
CA PHE A 182 -1.19 10.15 -21.14
C PHE A 182 -0.73 9.00 -20.24
N LEU A 183 -1.48 7.88 -20.20
CA LEU A 183 -1.14 6.68 -19.45
C LEU A 183 -1.01 5.49 -20.40
N LYS A 184 0.06 4.70 -20.28
CA LYS A 184 0.19 3.46 -21.06
C LYS A 184 -0.66 2.37 -20.40
N ALA A 185 -1.37 1.55 -21.20
CA ALA A 185 -2.22 0.46 -20.70
C ALA A 185 -1.51 -0.44 -19.68
N LYS A 186 -0.27 -0.86 -19.95
CA LYS A 186 0.52 -1.67 -19.01
C LYS A 186 0.76 -1.03 -17.63
N TYR A 187 0.70 0.29 -17.52
CA TYR A 187 0.83 1.00 -16.25
C TYR A 187 -0.51 1.20 -15.56
N ARG A 188 -1.63 1.20 -16.34
CA ARG A 188 -2.98 1.18 -15.77
C ARG A 188 -3.21 -0.08 -14.92
N ASP A 189 -2.62 -1.20 -15.32
CA ASP A 189 -2.72 -2.50 -14.63
C ASP A 189 -1.93 -2.55 -13.31
N LEU A 190 -1.08 -1.58 -13.02
CA LEU A 190 -0.37 -1.48 -11.73
C LEU A 190 -1.33 -1.17 -10.56
N LEU A 191 -2.47 -0.54 -10.82
CA LEU A 191 -3.51 -0.26 -9.84
C LEU A 191 -4.70 -1.19 -10.07
N ARG A 192 -4.83 -2.20 -9.24
CA ARG A 192 -5.91 -3.19 -9.31
C ARG A 192 -7.07 -2.78 -8.42
N ALA A 193 -8.29 -2.98 -8.89
CA ALA A 193 -9.49 -2.83 -8.07
C ALA A 193 -10.10 -4.20 -7.79
N VAL A 194 -10.48 -4.42 -6.54
CA VAL A 194 -11.17 -5.63 -6.09
C VAL A 194 -12.45 -5.26 -5.34
N PRO A 195 -13.48 -6.09 -5.35
CA PRO A 195 -14.77 -5.75 -4.75
C PRO A 195 -14.75 -5.74 -3.22
N SER A 196 -13.88 -6.54 -2.57
CA SER A 196 -13.88 -6.71 -1.12
C SER A 196 -12.48 -6.78 -0.49
N ALA A 197 -12.43 -6.62 0.81
CA ALA A 197 -11.23 -6.81 1.62
C ALA A 197 -10.69 -8.25 1.54
N ALA A 198 -11.57 -9.24 1.46
CA ALA A 198 -11.19 -10.64 1.32
C ALA A 198 -10.40 -10.88 0.02
N ASP A 199 -10.92 -10.38 -1.10
CA ASP A 199 -10.25 -10.47 -2.41
C ASP A 199 -8.87 -9.77 -2.39
N ALA A 200 -8.76 -8.63 -1.68
CA ALA A 200 -7.49 -7.92 -1.55
C ALA A 200 -6.45 -8.75 -0.80
N VAL A 201 -6.83 -9.37 0.32
CA VAL A 201 -5.94 -10.21 1.12
C VAL A 201 -5.53 -11.48 0.35
N GLU A 202 -6.46 -12.11 -0.36
CA GLU A 202 -6.18 -13.28 -1.21
C GLU A 202 -5.16 -12.93 -2.31
N LEU A 203 -5.33 -11.80 -2.99
CA LEU A 203 -4.41 -11.34 -4.03
C LEU A 203 -3.00 -11.12 -3.48
N ILE A 204 -2.87 -10.54 -2.27
CA ILE A 204 -1.58 -10.33 -1.62
C ILE A 204 -0.92 -11.64 -1.22
N ALA A 205 -1.68 -12.57 -0.65
CA ALA A 205 -1.17 -13.89 -0.28
C ALA A 205 -0.68 -14.68 -1.50
N ALA A 206 -1.43 -14.63 -2.61
CA ALA A 206 -1.02 -15.25 -3.87
C ALA A 206 0.27 -14.63 -4.42
N HIS A 207 0.42 -13.29 -4.36
CA HIS A 207 1.64 -12.61 -4.80
C HIS A 207 2.85 -13.01 -3.96
N ALA A 208 2.70 -13.05 -2.63
CA ALA A 208 3.78 -13.46 -1.72
C ALA A 208 4.24 -14.90 -1.99
N ASN A 209 3.30 -15.82 -2.22
CA ASN A 209 3.63 -17.23 -2.52
C ASN A 209 4.38 -17.38 -3.85
N ALA A 210 4.05 -16.56 -4.86
CA ALA A 210 4.75 -16.58 -6.14
C ALA A 210 6.23 -16.19 -6.00
N LEU A 211 6.54 -15.20 -5.14
CA LEU A 211 7.91 -14.75 -4.89
C LEU A 211 8.78 -15.74 -4.10
N VAL A 212 8.18 -16.67 -3.37
CA VAL A 212 8.92 -17.73 -2.61
C VAL A 212 9.23 -18.92 -3.51
N SER A 213 8.52 -19.07 -4.63
CA SER A 213 8.61 -20.24 -5.54
C SER A 213 9.63 -20.04 -6.68
N ASP A 214 10.14 -18.84 -6.87
CA ASP A 214 11.19 -18.47 -7.84
C ASP A 214 12.56 -18.34 -7.16
#